data_0c222e4bed31f82ece23add1ef3d1635
#
_entry.id   0c222e4bed31f82ece23add1ef3d1635
#
_cell.length_a   1.000
_cell.length_b   1.000
_cell.length_c   1.000
_cell.angle_alpha   90.00
_cell.angle_beta   90.00
_cell.angle_gamma   90.00
#
_symmetry.space_group_name_H-M   'P 1'
#
loop_
_entity.id
_entity.type
_entity.pdbx_description
1 polymer ?
#
loop_
_entity_poly.entity_id
_entity_poly.type
_entity_poly.pdbx_seq_one_letter_code
_entity_poly.pdbx_strand_id
1 'polypeptide(L)'
;MCTFVFNIKLHLITQMNSLHNPMKFVIPSIIFFYITITGCGQNNNEQTIATIKPTVISTNNKSIIDAAGTTLSVRFNPPAGFKRKPEDENSFAYYLRNLPLKPSGSKVRYFNGDIKPSNVYEAVVDMPISNQNLHQCADAVIRLRAEYFYSIKAFDRISFNLTNGFKMAYSKWMEGYRVVVNGNETSWKKQAGPSNSHDDLRNYLEFVYMYAGTLSLSKSMHTKSLEDMAIGDVFIKGGSPGHAVLIVDLAENEKGEKVFLLAQSYMPAQETQILKNNNDPDLSPWYSDKIAG
;
A
#
# COMPACT_ATOMS: atom_id res chain seq x y z
N MET A 1 18.54 -9.09 -3.34
CA MET A 1 18.51 -8.52 -4.69
C MET A 1 17.09 -8.63 -5.21
N CYS A 2 16.67 -7.67 -5.98
CA CYS A 2 15.40 -7.51 -6.68
C CYS A 2 14.28 -6.83 -5.89
N THR A 3 14.25 -5.55 -6.04
CA THR A 3 13.05 -4.75 -5.90
C THR A 3 12.80 -4.16 -7.29
N PHE A 4 11.68 -4.45 -7.88
CA PHE A 4 11.37 -4.12 -9.27
C PHE A 4 10.58 -2.82 -9.35
N VAL A 5 10.80 -2.06 -10.43
CA VAL A 5 10.13 -0.79 -10.70
C VAL A 5 9.23 -0.98 -11.90
N PHE A 6 7.97 -0.65 -11.76
CA PHE A 6 7.09 -0.44 -12.90
C PHE A 6 7.14 1.03 -13.29
N ASN A 7 7.57 1.30 -14.51
CA ASN A 7 7.42 2.62 -15.11
C ASN A 7 5.99 2.72 -15.64
N ILE A 8 5.05 2.99 -14.73
CA ILE A 8 3.65 3.14 -15.12
C ILE A 8 3.50 4.41 -15.94
N LYS A 9 2.78 4.31 -17.07
CA LYS A 9 2.14 5.46 -17.70
C LYS A 9 1.48 6.30 -16.60
N LEU A 10 1.75 7.59 -16.61
CA LEU A 10 1.42 8.64 -15.65
C LEU A 10 -0.01 8.59 -15.06
N HIS A 11 -0.89 7.76 -15.60
CA HIS A 11 -2.34 7.76 -15.34
C HIS A 11 -2.71 7.29 -13.92
N LEU A 12 -2.14 6.21 -13.42
CA LEU A 12 -2.46 5.70 -12.06
C LEU A 12 -1.98 6.65 -10.96
N ILE A 13 -0.77 7.18 -11.09
CA ILE A 13 -0.20 8.12 -10.12
C ILE A 13 -0.92 9.48 -10.20
N THR A 14 -1.35 9.91 -11.38
CA THR A 14 -2.08 11.17 -11.57
C THR A 14 -3.50 11.08 -11.01
N GLN A 15 -4.18 9.95 -11.15
CA GLN A 15 -5.50 9.74 -10.55
C GLN A 15 -5.45 9.70 -9.02
N MET A 16 -4.38 9.15 -8.42
CA MET A 16 -4.19 9.18 -6.97
C MET A 16 -3.95 10.60 -6.44
N ASN A 17 -3.39 11.51 -7.25
CA ASN A 17 -3.13 12.90 -6.88
C ASN A 17 -4.33 13.85 -7.14
N SER A 18 -5.26 13.51 -8.04
CA SER A 18 -6.40 14.38 -8.37
C SER A 18 -7.43 14.50 -7.26
N LEU A 19 -7.36 13.65 -6.24
CA LEU A 19 -8.25 13.68 -5.06
C LEU A 19 -7.94 14.81 -4.06
N HIS A 20 -6.99 15.70 -4.37
CA HIS A 20 -6.61 16.82 -3.48
C HIS A 20 -7.16 18.19 -3.89
N ASN A 21 -8.03 18.27 -4.92
CA ASN A 21 -8.67 19.55 -5.26
C ASN A 21 -10.03 19.68 -4.55
N PRO A 22 -10.30 20.75 -3.79
CA PRO A 22 -11.61 20.97 -3.19
C PRO A 22 -12.62 21.28 -4.30
N MET A 23 -13.55 20.35 -4.49
CA MET A 23 -14.66 20.49 -5.43
C MET A 23 -15.55 21.68 -5.04
N LYS A 24 -15.64 22.67 -5.91
CA LYS A 24 -16.67 23.72 -5.84
C LYS A 24 -18.03 23.08 -6.09
N PHE A 25 -18.88 23.04 -5.06
CA PHE A 25 -20.25 22.58 -5.19
C PHE A 25 -21.04 23.56 -6.07
N VAL A 26 -21.49 23.07 -7.23
CA VAL A 26 -22.58 23.68 -7.97
C VAL A 26 -23.81 22.83 -7.69
N ILE A 27 -24.80 23.43 -7.01
CA ILE A 27 -26.08 22.79 -6.71
C ILE A 27 -26.99 22.91 -7.95
N PRO A 28 -27.40 21.81 -8.59
CA PRO A 28 -28.49 21.91 -9.55
C PRO A 28 -29.83 21.77 -8.84
N SER A 29 -30.70 22.75 -9.05
CA SER A 29 -32.10 22.73 -8.61
C SER A 29 -32.85 21.56 -9.24
N ILE A 30 -33.36 20.66 -8.41
CA ILE A 30 -34.22 19.55 -8.85
C ILE A 30 -35.66 20.05 -8.82
N ILE A 31 -36.28 20.08 -10.02
CA ILE A 31 -37.71 20.31 -10.21
C ILE A 31 -38.41 18.97 -10.02
N PHE A 32 -39.31 18.91 -9.04
CA PHE A 32 -40.18 17.77 -8.80
C PHE A 32 -41.35 17.77 -9.82
N PHE A 33 -41.45 16.70 -10.59
CA PHE A 33 -42.66 16.40 -11.35
C PHE A 33 -43.45 15.30 -10.61
N TYR A 34 -44.67 15.65 -10.17
CA TYR A 34 -45.61 14.66 -9.68
C TYR A 34 -46.39 14.07 -10.86
N ILE A 35 -46.35 12.74 -11.02
CA ILE A 35 -47.27 12.03 -11.86
C ILE A 35 -48.13 11.11 -11.02
N THR A 36 -49.41 11.39 -10.96
CA THR A 36 -50.43 10.51 -10.41
C THR A 36 -50.97 9.60 -11.50
N ILE A 37 -50.91 8.26 -11.29
CA ILE A 37 -51.58 7.29 -12.11
C ILE A 37 -52.55 6.49 -11.22
N THR A 38 -53.85 6.70 -11.46
CA THR A 38 -54.93 5.82 -10.99
C THR A 38 -55.29 4.85 -12.10
N GLY A 39 -55.47 3.58 -11.78
CA GLY A 39 -55.97 2.59 -12.73
C GLY A 39 -56.22 1.23 -12.07
N CYS A 40 -57.47 0.96 -11.72
CA CYS A 40 -57.99 -0.35 -11.34
C CYS A 40 -58.13 -1.30 -12.53
N GLY A 41 -57.88 -2.57 -12.30
CA GLY A 41 -58.22 -3.64 -13.25
C GLY A 41 -57.92 -5.02 -12.66
N GLN A 42 -58.89 -5.67 -12.05
CA GLN A 42 -58.85 -7.10 -11.69
C GLN A 42 -59.02 -7.96 -12.94
N ASN A 43 -58.21 -9.00 -13.05
CA ASN A 43 -58.64 -10.25 -13.72
C ASN A 43 -57.90 -11.45 -13.13
N ASN A 44 -58.67 -12.36 -12.57
CA ASN A 44 -58.27 -13.66 -12.07
C ASN A 44 -58.03 -14.61 -13.28
N ASN A 45 -56.88 -15.24 -13.31
CA ASN A 45 -56.72 -16.55 -13.96
C ASN A 45 -55.68 -17.36 -13.15
N GLU A 46 -56.22 -18.38 -12.50
CA GLU A 46 -55.41 -19.42 -11.85
C GLU A 46 -54.72 -20.26 -12.94
N GLN A 47 -53.42 -20.19 -13.00
CA GLN A 47 -52.56 -21.21 -13.61
C GLN A 47 -51.65 -21.80 -12.56
N THR A 48 -51.84 -23.08 -12.31
CA THR A 48 -51.02 -23.93 -11.44
C THR A 48 -49.61 -23.98 -11.97
N ILE A 49 -48.71 -23.21 -11.39
CA ILE A 49 -47.26 -23.26 -11.66
C ILE A 49 -46.62 -24.19 -10.66
N ALA A 50 -46.02 -25.26 -11.18
CA ALA A 50 -45.22 -26.20 -10.42
C ALA A 50 -44.09 -25.43 -9.73
N THR A 51 -44.06 -25.49 -8.41
CA THR A 51 -43.04 -24.87 -7.55
C THR A 51 -41.72 -25.60 -7.74
N ILE A 52 -40.86 -25.07 -8.65
CA ILE A 52 -39.47 -25.42 -8.70
C ILE A 52 -38.82 -24.73 -7.48
N LYS A 53 -38.48 -25.52 -6.44
CA LYS A 53 -37.65 -25.05 -5.36
C LYS A 53 -36.32 -24.54 -5.96
N PRO A 54 -35.95 -23.25 -5.80
CA PRO A 54 -34.62 -22.83 -6.18
C PRO A 54 -33.65 -23.56 -5.25
N THR A 55 -32.79 -24.40 -5.82
CA THR A 55 -31.61 -24.89 -5.14
C THR A 55 -30.75 -23.67 -4.86
N VAL A 56 -30.79 -23.18 -3.63
CA VAL A 56 -29.87 -22.14 -3.16
C VAL A 56 -28.49 -22.80 -3.15
N ILE A 57 -27.75 -22.62 -4.23
CA ILE A 57 -26.30 -22.84 -4.22
C ILE A 57 -25.77 -21.76 -3.25
N SER A 58 -25.53 -22.15 -2.02
CA SER A 58 -24.81 -21.34 -1.04
C SER A 58 -23.38 -21.20 -1.56
N THR A 59 -23.16 -20.22 -2.43
CA THR A 59 -21.82 -19.70 -2.65
C THR A 59 -21.44 -19.01 -1.33
N ASN A 60 -20.59 -19.63 -0.55
CA ASN A 60 -19.93 -19.03 0.59
C ASN A 60 -19.04 -17.86 0.06
N ASN A 61 -19.67 -16.77 -0.36
CA ASN A 61 -18.99 -15.54 -0.71
C ASN A 61 -18.47 -14.94 0.60
N LYS A 62 -17.25 -15.34 0.97
CA LYS A 62 -16.53 -14.72 2.08
C LYS A 62 -16.38 -13.23 1.74
N SER A 63 -16.75 -12.35 2.66
CA SER A 63 -16.57 -10.91 2.49
C SER A 63 -15.11 -10.60 2.14
N ILE A 64 -14.88 -9.67 1.23
CA ILE A 64 -13.52 -9.20 0.88
C ILE A 64 -12.82 -8.65 2.13
N ILE A 65 -13.56 -8.03 3.05
CA ILE A 65 -13.00 -7.45 4.28
C ILE A 65 -13.56 -8.24 5.48
N ASP A 66 -12.65 -8.77 6.29
CA ASP A 66 -12.91 -9.29 7.63
C ASP A 66 -12.44 -8.28 8.67
N ALA A 67 -13.37 -7.53 9.24
CA ALA A 67 -13.07 -6.46 10.21
C ALA A 67 -12.34 -6.97 11.48
N ALA A 68 -12.47 -8.27 11.81
CA ALA A 68 -11.78 -8.87 12.95
C ALA A 68 -10.33 -9.27 12.66
N GLY A 69 -9.93 -9.34 11.39
CA GLY A 69 -8.57 -9.70 11.00
C GLY A 69 -7.54 -8.70 11.54
N THR A 70 -6.47 -9.19 12.14
CA THR A 70 -5.41 -8.38 12.76
C THR A 70 -4.16 -8.26 11.89
N THR A 71 -4.07 -9.04 10.83
CA THR A 71 -3.01 -8.94 9.82
C THR A 71 -3.59 -8.69 8.44
N LEU A 72 -2.75 -8.28 7.50
CA LEU A 72 -3.18 -7.96 6.15
C LEU A 72 -3.88 -9.14 5.48
N SER A 73 -3.29 -10.33 5.52
CA SER A 73 -3.83 -11.54 4.87
C SER A 73 -5.14 -12.04 5.50
N VAL A 74 -5.34 -11.79 6.79
CA VAL A 74 -6.56 -12.17 7.51
C VAL A 74 -7.66 -11.13 7.32
N ARG A 75 -7.30 -9.83 7.28
CA ARG A 75 -8.23 -8.71 7.07
C ARG A 75 -8.82 -8.71 5.66
N PHE A 76 -8.01 -9.01 4.63
CA PHE A 76 -8.41 -8.88 3.24
C PHE A 76 -8.43 -10.23 2.54
N ASN A 77 -9.61 -10.75 2.27
CA ASN A 77 -9.78 -11.96 1.48
C ASN A 77 -9.63 -11.64 -0.02
N PRO A 78 -9.03 -12.53 -0.83
CA PRO A 78 -9.09 -12.37 -2.27
C PRO A 78 -10.53 -12.34 -2.77
N PRO A 79 -10.83 -11.60 -3.84
CA PRO A 79 -12.12 -11.62 -4.51
C PRO A 79 -12.49 -13.03 -5.00
N ALA A 80 -13.78 -13.26 -5.25
CA ALA A 80 -14.26 -14.54 -5.78
C ALA A 80 -13.50 -14.94 -7.06
N GLY A 81 -13.04 -16.18 -7.13
CA GLY A 81 -12.29 -16.72 -8.26
C GLY A 81 -10.77 -16.48 -8.19
N PHE A 82 -10.28 -15.63 -7.27
CA PHE A 82 -8.86 -15.40 -7.07
C PHE A 82 -8.32 -16.17 -5.86
N LYS A 83 -7.07 -16.63 -5.95
CA LYS A 83 -6.39 -17.36 -4.89
C LYS A 83 -4.97 -16.83 -4.68
N ARG A 84 -4.55 -16.73 -3.43
CA ARG A 84 -3.15 -16.48 -3.08
C ARG A 84 -2.31 -17.69 -3.39
N LYS A 85 -1.14 -17.50 -4.00
CA LYS A 85 -0.10 -18.53 -4.03
C LYS A 85 0.59 -18.60 -2.66
N PRO A 86 1.01 -19.79 -2.21
CA PRO A 86 1.85 -19.91 -1.02
C PRO A 86 3.16 -19.12 -1.19
N GLU A 87 3.63 -18.53 -0.10
CA GLU A 87 4.91 -17.84 -0.03
C GLU A 87 5.82 -18.56 0.99
N ASP A 88 7.13 -18.53 0.74
CA ASP A 88 8.10 -18.99 1.73
C ASP A 88 8.01 -18.11 2.98
N GLU A 89 7.91 -18.72 4.16
CA GLU A 89 7.75 -18.04 5.44
C GLU A 89 8.91 -17.06 5.76
N ASN A 90 10.08 -17.30 5.17
CA ASN A 90 11.23 -16.41 5.29
C ASN A 90 11.31 -15.36 4.17
N SER A 91 10.32 -15.29 3.28
CA SER A 91 10.31 -14.33 2.17
C SER A 91 9.81 -12.95 2.58
N PHE A 92 10.23 -11.93 1.81
CA PHE A 92 9.66 -10.57 1.97
C PHE A 92 8.17 -10.54 1.63
N ALA A 93 7.71 -11.36 0.70
CA ALA A 93 6.31 -11.50 0.33
C ALA A 93 5.46 -12.01 1.52
N TYR A 94 5.94 -13.04 2.22
CA TYR A 94 5.28 -13.53 3.43
C TYR A 94 5.24 -12.48 4.54
N TYR A 95 6.36 -11.78 4.77
CA TYR A 95 6.43 -10.68 5.74
C TYR A 95 5.38 -9.59 5.45
N LEU A 96 5.29 -9.13 4.20
CA LEU A 96 4.33 -8.11 3.79
C LEU A 96 2.88 -8.58 3.96
N ARG A 97 2.59 -9.81 3.58
CA ARG A 97 1.27 -10.42 3.71
C ARG A 97 0.82 -10.56 5.16
N ASN A 98 1.77 -10.63 6.10
CA ASN A 98 1.52 -10.75 7.53
C ASN A 98 1.74 -9.44 8.31
N LEU A 99 1.80 -8.30 7.63
CA LEU A 99 1.87 -6.99 8.30
C LEU A 99 0.74 -6.83 9.31
N PRO A 100 1.04 -6.45 10.56
CA PRO A 100 0.03 -6.18 11.56
C PRO A 100 -0.78 -4.94 11.17
N LEU A 101 -2.08 -5.00 11.38
CA LEU A 101 -3.00 -3.90 11.12
C LEU A 101 -3.64 -3.40 12.41
N LYS A 102 -3.79 -2.09 12.52
CA LYS A 102 -4.60 -1.48 13.57
C LYS A 102 -6.06 -1.96 13.48
N PRO A 103 -6.83 -1.86 14.57
CA PRO A 103 -8.25 -2.21 14.56
C PRO A 103 -8.99 -1.59 13.37
N SER A 104 -9.97 -2.31 12.84
CA SER A 104 -10.78 -1.84 11.70
C SER A 104 -11.39 -0.47 11.99
N GLY A 105 -11.41 0.42 11.01
CA GLY A 105 -11.89 1.80 11.17
C GLY A 105 -10.88 2.78 11.77
N SER A 106 -9.67 2.31 12.17
CA SER A 106 -8.60 3.19 12.64
C SER A 106 -8.25 4.25 11.60
N LYS A 107 -7.99 5.47 12.09
CA LYS A 107 -7.63 6.59 11.24
C LYS A 107 -6.11 6.73 11.10
N VAL A 108 -5.65 7.04 9.88
CA VAL A 108 -4.25 7.37 9.63
C VAL A 108 -3.92 8.67 10.36
N ARG A 109 -2.78 8.66 11.05
CA ARG A 109 -2.24 9.85 11.72
C ARG A 109 -1.01 10.36 11.00
N TYR A 110 -0.88 11.68 10.98
CA TYR A 110 0.34 12.36 10.59
C TYR A 110 1.40 12.26 11.71
N PHE A 111 2.64 12.61 11.40
CA PHE A 111 3.76 12.62 12.32
C PHE A 111 3.53 13.49 13.57
N ASN A 112 2.69 14.52 13.49
CA ASN A 112 2.32 15.42 14.57
C ASN A 112 1.10 14.94 15.37
N GLY A 113 0.55 13.76 15.06
CA GLY A 113 -0.60 13.16 15.72
C GLY A 113 -1.96 13.53 15.14
N ASP A 114 -2.05 14.49 14.24
CA ASP A 114 -3.29 14.88 13.59
C ASP A 114 -3.87 13.73 12.73
N ILE A 115 -5.18 13.68 12.64
CA ILE A 115 -5.89 12.69 11.82
C ILE A 115 -5.91 13.15 10.37
N LYS A 116 -5.54 12.24 9.45
CA LYS A 116 -5.68 12.46 8.01
C LYS A 116 -7.15 12.58 7.63
N PRO A 117 -7.59 13.70 7.03
CA PRO A 117 -9.00 13.93 6.70
C PRO A 117 -9.47 13.12 5.49
N SER A 118 -8.58 12.76 4.55
CA SER A 118 -8.95 12.03 3.33
C SER A 118 -9.17 10.54 3.61
N ASN A 119 -10.21 9.96 3.01
CA ASN A 119 -10.61 8.56 3.17
C ASN A 119 -10.15 7.69 1.97
N VAL A 120 -8.86 7.73 1.66
CA VAL A 120 -8.24 7.01 0.53
C VAL A 120 -7.65 5.65 0.93
N TYR A 121 -7.89 5.21 2.16
CA TYR A 121 -7.32 3.99 2.72
C TYR A 121 -8.39 3.12 3.39
N GLU A 122 -8.13 1.81 3.44
CA GLU A 122 -9.00 0.83 4.09
C GLU A 122 -8.47 0.40 5.46
N ALA A 123 -7.15 0.35 5.60
CA ALA A 123 -6.53 -0.03 6.87
C ALA A 123 -5.24 0.74 7.12
N VAL A 124 -4.81 0.75 8.37
CA VAL A 124 -3.55 1.33 8.83
C VAL A 124 -2.64 0.20 9.30
N VAL A 125 -1.40 0.16 8.81
CA VAL A 125 -0.38 -0.78 9.28
C VAL A 125 0.02 -0.38 10.70
N ASP A 126 0.04 -1.35 11.62
CA ASP A 126 0.39 -1.12 13.02
C ASP A 126 1.92 -1.07 13.19
N MET A 127 2.50 0.01 12.69
CA MET A 127 3.93 0.33 12.78
C MET A 127 4.09 1.80 13.14
N PRO A 128 4.41 2.14 14.40
CA PRO A 128 4.53 3.53 14.84
C PRO A 128 5.57 4.31 14.03
N ILE A 129 5.27 5.54 13.66
CA ILE A 129 6.21 6.49 13.05
C ILE A 129 6.76 7.44 14.12
N SER A 130 7.88 8.13 13.81
CA SER A 130 8.40 9.18 14.68
C SER A 130 7.57 10.47 14.56
N ASN A 131 7.84 11.41 15.45
CA ASN A 131 7.23 12.74 15.43
C ASN A 131 7.89 13.71 14.44
N GLN A 132 8.75 13.21 13.55
CA GLN A 132 9.42 13.99 12.52
C GLN A 132 8.70 13.84 11.18
N ASN A 133 8.72 14.92 10.37
CA ASN A 133 8.12 14.89 9.02
C ASN A 133 9.04 14.18 8.01
N LEU A 134 9.39 12.91 8.30
CA LEU A 134 10.35 12.13 7.51
C LEU A 134 9.74 10.89 6.84
N HIS A 135 8.84 10.18 7.52
CA HIS A 135 8.26 8.94 7.00
C HIS A 135 7.22 9.21 5.90
N GLN A 136 7.69 9.41 4.65
CA GLN A 136 6.87 9.68 3.46
C GLN A 136 6.78 8.45 2.55
N CYS A 137 6.37 8.62 1.28
CA CYS A 137 6.06 7.49 0.39
C CYS A 137 7.26 6.57 0.10
N ALA A 138 8.44 7.11 -0.22
CA ALA A 138 9.64 6.32 -0.42
C ALA A 138 10.11 5.66 0.89
N ASP A 139 9.94 6.38 2.00
CA ASP A 139 10.43 5.96 3.32
C ASP A 139 9.63 4.77 3.86
N ALA A 140 8.34 4.67 3.53
CA ALA A 140 7.54 3.48 3.83
C ALA A 140 8.10 2.23 3.12
N VAL A 141 8.50 2.35 1.85
CA VAL A 141 9.12 1.24 1.09
C VAL A 141 10.47 0.85 1.71
N ILE A 142 11.32 1.85 2.00
CA ILE A 142 12.63 1.68 2.65
C ILE A 142 12.45 0.99 4.00
N ARG A 143 11.51 1.46 4.83
CA ARG A 143 11.25 0.91 6.14
C ARG A 143 10.80 -0.54 6.09
N LEU A 144 9.78 -0.85 5.33
CA LEU A 144 9.24 -2.21 5.25
C LEU A 144 10.32 -3.21 4.80
N ARG A 145 11.19 -2.79 3.89
CA ARG A 145 12.33 -3.62 3.46
C ARG A 145 13.38 -3.80 4.55
N ALA A 146 13.71 -2.74 5.29
CA ALA A 146 14.67 -2.78 6.38
C ALA A 146 14.17 -3.61 7.56
N GLU A 147 12.92 -3.40 7.99
CA GLU A 147 12.28 -4.15 9.08
C GLU A 147 12.21 -5.66 8.76
N TYR A 148 11.92 -6.02 7.50
CA TYR A 148 11.99 -7.42 7.07
C TYR A 148 13.40 -8.00 7.24
N PHE A 149 14.43 -7.35 6.71
CA PHE A 149 15.79 -7.85 6.85
C PHE A 149 16.26 -7.89 8.31
N TYR A 150 15.80 -6.93 9.10
CA TYR A 150 16.08 -6.91 10.53
C TYR A 150 15.42 -8.11 11.24
N SER A 151 14.17 -8.41 10.92
CA SER A 151 13.42 -9.53 11.53
C SER A 151 14.07 -10.90 11.29
N ILE A 152 14.69 -11.10 10.12
CA ILE A 152 15.43 -12.31 9.78
C ILE A 152 16.95 -12.20 10.08
N LYS A 153 17.38 -11.16 10.79
CA LYS A 153 18.79 -10.89 11.17
C LYS A 153 19.77 -10.78 9.99
N ALA A 154 19.27 -10.48 8.80
CA ALA A 154 20.08 -10.25 7.60
C ALA A 154 20.57 -8.79 7.53
N PHE A 155 21.25 -8.34 8.55
CA PHE A 155 21.66 -6.93 8.75
C PHE A 155 22.56 -6.40 7.65
N ASP A 156 23.40 -7.23 7.07
CA ASP A 156 24.29 -6.95 5.93
C ASP A 156 23.52 -6.59 4.65
N ARG A 157 22.26 -7.01 4.57
CA ARG A 157 21.36 -6.72 3.45
C ARG A 157 20.62 -5.38 3.61
N ILE A 158 20.67 -4.75 4.77
CA ILE A 158 20.06 -3.44 5.01
C ILE A 158 21.02 -2.37 4.49
N SER A 159 20.72 -1.85 3.31
CA SER A 159 21.53 -0.80 2.67
C SER A 159 20.70 -0.03 1.65
N PHE A 160 20.81 1.30 1.69
CA PHE A 160 20.10 2.21 0.79
C PHE A 160 21.07 3.26 0.24
N ASN A 161 20.83 3.73 -0.97
CA ASN A 161 21.62 4.81 -1.55
C ASN A 161 20.94 6.16 -1.25
N LEU A 162 21.73 7.12 -0.78
CA LEU A 162 21.31 8.51 -0.69
C LEU A 162 21.18 9.13 -2.09
N THR A 163 20.56 10.30 -2.20
CA THR A 163 20.33 10.96 -3.49
C THR A 163 21.63 11.29 -4.24
N ASN A 164 22.71 11.53 -3.52
CA ASN A 164 24.06 11.73 -4.10
C ASN A 164 24.79 10.43 -4.47
N GLY A 165 24.16 9.26 -4.27
CA GLY A 165 24.72 7.94 -4.58
C GLY A 165 25.52 7.31 -3.43
N PHE A 166 25.69 7.97 -2.29
CA PHE A 166 26.40 7.40 -1.14
C PHE A 166 25.64 6.20 -0.57
N LYS A 167 26.37 5.08 -0.41
CA LYS A 167 25.79 3.84 0.11
C LYS A 167 25.72 3.85 1.63
N MET A 168 24.51 3.90 2.17
CA MET A 168 24.20 3.78 3.58
C MET A 168 24.08 2.31 3.97
N ALA A 169 25.17 1.68 4.39
CA ALA A 169 25.17 0.30 4.89
C ALA A 169 24.89 0.28 6.40
N TYR A 170 23.84 -0.44 6.81
CA TYR A 170 23.48 -0.58 8.23
C TYR A 170 24.58 -1.28 9.04
N SER A 171 25.34 -2.21 8.43
CA SER A 171 26.50 -2.84 9.07
C SER A 171 27.52 -1.83 9.58
N LYS A 172 27.79 -0.76 8.83
CA LYS A 172 28.67 0.34 9.26
C LYS A 172 28.06 1.14 10.42
N TRP A 173 26.75 1.38 10.35
CA TRP A 173 26.05 2.04 11.44
C TRP A 173 26.11 1.24 12.74
N MET A 174 25.88 -0.09 12.65
CA MET A 174 25.98 -1.02 13.79
C MET A 174 27.38 -1.03 14.43
N GLU A 175 28.44 -0.82 13.67
CA GLU A 175 29.80 -0.69 14.19
C GLU A 175 30.02 0.63 14.96
N GLY A 176 29.04 1.54 14.98
CA GLY A 176 29.12 2.85 15.64
C GLY A 176 29.58 3.97 14.74
N TYR A 177 29.65 3.75 13.42
CA TYR A 177 29.86 4.85 12.48
C TYR A 177 28.56 5.63 12.27
N ARG A 178 28.72 6.94 12.06
CA ARG A 178 27.64 7.85 11.69
C ARG A 178 28.04 8.58 10.41
N VAL A 179 27.06 9.03 9.65
CA VAL A 179 27.34 9.74 8.40
C VAL A 179 27.47 11.22 8.70
N VAL A 180 28.49 11.83 8.12
CA VAL A 180 28.72 13.28 8.10
C VAL A 180 28.47 13.76 6.67
N VAL A 181 27.60 14.74 6.53
CA VAL A 181 27.27 15.38 5.25
C VAL A 181 27.83 16.81 5.27
N ASN A 182 28.63 17.13 4.27
CA ASN A 182 29.16 18.46 4.04
C ASN A 182 28.90 18.87 2.58
N GLY A 183 27.82 19.58 2.34
CA GLY A 183 27.33 19.83 0.98
C GLY A 183 26.96 18.51 0.28
N ASN A 184 27.62 18.22 -0.85
CA ASN A 184 27.45 16.95 -1.58
C ASN A 184 28.41 15.84 -1.11
N GLU A 185 29.37 16.16 -0.28
CA GLU A 185 30.33 15.18 0.25
C GLU A 185 29.71 14.45 1.43
N THR A 186 29.85 13.13 1.42
CA THR A 186 29.29 12.25 2.44
C THR A 186 30.36 11.26 2.84
N SER A 187 30.58 11.10 4.15
CA SER A 187 31.59 10.20 4.71
C SER A 187 31.14 9.55 6.00
N TRP A 188 31.76 8.42 6.32
CA TRP A 188 31.57 7.73 7.59
C TRP A 188 32.57 8.25 8.65
N LYS A 189 32.07 8.56 9.86
CA LYS A 189 32.87 8.90 11.01
C LYS A 189 32.45 8.09 12.22
N LYS A 190 33.38 7.48 12.94
CA LYS A 190 33.07 6.74 14.16
C LYS A 190 32.70 7.73 15.27
N GLN A 191 31.47 7.60 15.79
CA GLN A 191 30.89 8.56 16.76
C GLN A 191 30.13 7.88 17.90
N ALA A 192 29.92 6.56 17.85
CA ALA A 192 29.18 5.82 18.86
C ALA A 192 29.82 4.45 19.12
N GLY A 193 29.37 3.79 20.17
CA GLY A 193 29.64 2.37 20.40
C GLY A 193 28.86 1.48 19.40
N PRO A 194 29.25 0.20 19.27
CA PRO A 194 28.50 -0.75 18.46
C PRO A 194 27.09 -0.98 19.02
N SER A 195 26.10 -1.08 18.13
CA SER A 195 24.72 -1.39 18.50
C SER A 195 23.98 -2.04 17.33
N ASN A 196 23.12 -3.01 17.64
CA ASN A 196 22.17 -3.60 16.70
C ASN A 196 20.74 -3.61 17.28
N SER A 197 20.44 -2.70 18.21
CA SER A 197 19.09 -2.57 18.75
C SER A 197 18.11 -2.08 17.69
N HIS A 198 16.83 -2.38 17.89
CA HIS A 198 15.79 -1.88 16.99
C HIS A 198 15.70 -0.34 17.01
N ASP A 199 15.94 0.29 18.15
CA ASP A 199 16.00 1.76 18.24
C ASP A 199 17.14 2.33 17.40
N ASP A 200 18.30 1.65 17.35
CA ASP A 200 19.42 2.08 16.52
C ASP A 200 19.13 1.88 15.02
N LEU A 201 18.38 0.83 14.64
CA LEU A 201 17.83 0.70 13.30
C LEU A 201 16.89 1.87 12.97
N ARG A 202 16.01 2.26 13.90
CA ARG A 202 15.11 3.39 13.72
C ARG A 202 15.86 4.70 13.50
N ASN A 203 16.90 4.96 14.29
CA ASN A 203 17.77 6.12 14.11
C ASN A 203 18.51 6.11 12.75
N TYR A 204 18.99 4.93 12.33
CA TYR A 204 19.58 4.76 11.01
C TYR A 204 18.57 5.09 9.89
N LEU A 205 17.33 4.59 9.99
CA LEU A 205 16.28 4.83 9.01
C LEU A 205 15.89 6.31 8.93
N GLU A 206 15.76 6.98 10.05
CA GLU A 206 15.48 8.43 10.07
C GLU A 206 16.57 9.22 9.35
N PHE A 207 17.84 8.84 9.51
CA PHE A 207 18.92 9.45 8.74
C PHE A 207 18.79 9.15 7.23
N VAL A 208 18.46 7.92 6.87
CA VAL A 208 18.22 7.56 5.45
C VAL A 208 17.09 8.41 4.86
N TYR A 209 15.98 8.60 5.58
CA TYR A 209 14.82 9.37 5.10
C TYR A 209 15.16 10.85 4.82
N MET A 210 16.11 11.44 5.55
CA MET A 210 16.54 12.82 5.29
C MET A 210 17.23 13.01 3.94
N TYR A 211 17.90 11.97 3.40
CA TYR A 211 18.78 12.09 2.25
C TYR A 211 18.47 11.13 1.09
N ALA A 212 17.62 10.14 1.30
CA ALA A 212 17.06 9.27 0.27
C ALA A 212 15.64 9.72 -0.10
N GLY A 213 15.13 9.24 -1.23
CA GLY A 213 13.77 9.53 -1.67
C GLY A 213 13.45 8.76 -2.94
N THR A 214 12.36 9.12 -3.61
CA THR A 214 11.92 8.42 -4.83
C THR A 214 12.97 8.43 -5.93
N LEU A 215 13.80 9.48 -6.02
CA LEU A 215 14.86 9.57 -7.03
C LEU A 215 15.98 8.54 -6.81
N SER A 216 16.52 8.44 -5.58
CA SER A 216 17.56 7.46 -5.27
C SER A 216 17.01 6.04 -5.28
N LEU A 217 15.78 5.86 -4.80
CA LEU A 217 15.12 4.57 -4.78
C LEU A 217 14.89 4.03 -6.19
N SER A 218 14.32 4.84 -7.11
CA SER A 218 14.11 4.45 -8.50
C SER A 218 15.39 4.10 -9.26
N LYS A 219 16.50 4.82 -9.00
CA LYS A 219 17.81 4.51 -9.58
C LYS A 219 18.42 3.18 -9.08
N SER A 220 17.97 2.72 -7.91
CA SER A 220 18.46 1.49 -7.28
C SER A 220 17.63 0.25 -7.64
N MET A 221 16.54 0.43 -8.39
CA MET A 221 15.59 -0.61 -8.77
C MET A 221 15.74 -0.96 -10.26
N HIS A 222 15.26 -2.14 -10.62
CA HIS A 222 15.20 -2.58 -12.02
C HIS A 222 13.76 -2.54 -12.52
N THR A 223 13.56 -2.14 -13.76
CA THR A 223 12.23 -2.15 -14.41
C THR A 223 11.80 -3.59 -14.71
N LYS A 224 10.50 -3.85 -14.52
CA LYS A 224 9.89 -5.15 -14.73
C LYS A 224 8.56 -4.98 -15.49
N SER A 225 8.11 -6.02 -16.21
CA SER A 225 6.80 -6.01 -16.86
C SER A 225 5.68 -6.20 -15.83
N LEU A 226 4.46 -5.71 -16.14
CA LEU A 226 3.29 -5.92 -15.26
C LEU A 226 2.91 -7.39 -15.15
N GLU A 227 3.15 -8.18 -16.19
CA GLU A 227 2.90 -9.62 -16.22
C GLU A 227 3.72 -10.37 -15.16
N ASP A 228 4.94 -9.88 -14.90
CA ASP A 228 5.84 -10.46 -13.90
C ASP A 228 5.65 -9.91 -12.47
N MET A 229 4.59 -9.10 -12.26
CA MET A 229 4.28 -8.49 -10.98
C MET A 229 4.31 -9.48 -9.82
N ALA A 230 4.94 -9.08 -8.71
CA ALA A 230 5.06 -9.87 -7.48
C ALA A 230 4.89 -9.00 -6.22
N ILE A 231 4.61 -9.64 -5.10
CA ILE A 231 4.59 -8.96 -3.79
C ILE A 231 5.99 -8.42 -3.49
N GLY A 232 6.05 -7.16 -3.05
CA GLY A 232 7.31 -6.44 -2.80
C GLY A 232 7.78 -5.59 -3.97
N ASP A 233 7.12 -5.66 -5.13
CA ASP A 233 7.36 -4.74 -6.24
C ASP A 233 6.77 -3.35 -5.93
N VAL A 234 7.36 -2.32 -6.53
CA VAL A 234 7.04 -0.92 -6.25
C VAL A 234 6.63 -0.20 -7.52
N PHE A 235 5.46 0.40 -7.50
CA PHE A 235 5.11 1.41 -8.49
C PHE A 235 5.78 2.72 -8.08
N ILE A 236 6.73 3.21 -8.87
CA ILE A 236 7.51 4.39 -8.50
C ILE A 236 7.67 5.38 -9.66
N LYS A 237 7.50 6.65 -9.33
CA LYS A 237 7.94 7.79 -10.13
C LYS A 237 9.07 8.48 -9.37
N GLY A 238 10.30 8.40 -9.88
CA GLY A 238 11.45 9.08 -9.29
C GLY A 238 11.44 10.57 -9.56
N GLY A 239 11.93 11.36 -8.61
CA GLY A 239 12.12 12.81 -8.77
C GLY A 239 11.17 13.67 -7.94
N SER A 240 10.95 14.92 -8.41
CA SER A 240 10.04 15.87 -7.76
C SER A 240 9.16 16.53 -8.84
N PRO A 241 7.82 16.34 -8.78
CA PRO A 241 7.12 15.50 -7.83
C PRO A 241 7.36 14.01 -8.10
N GLY A 242 7.63 13.26 -7.02
CA GLY A 242 7.81 11.82 -7.05
C GLY A 242 6.77 11.11 -6.19
N HIS A 243 6.60 9.81 -6.39
CA HIS A 243 5.74 8.97 -5.56
C HIS A 243 6.16 7.50 -5.62
N ALA A 244 5.85 6.75 -4.56
CA ALA A 244 6.08 5.31 -4.49
C ALA A 244 4.94 4.62 -3.74
N VAL A 245 4.47 3.48 -4.28
CA VAL A 245 3.51 2.59 -3.64
C VAL A 245 3.99 1.15 -3.77
N LEU A 246 3.81 0.37 -2.72
CA LEU A 246 4.32 -1.00 -2.60
C LEU A 246 3.18 -2.00 -2.79
N ILE A 247 3.40 -3.05 -3.58
CA ILE A 247 2.52 -4.22 -3.65
C ILE A 247 2.76 -5.07 -2.41
N VAL A 248 1.75 -5.20 -1.55
CA VAL A 248 1.86 -5.91 -0.26
C VAL A 248 1.13 -7.25 -0.23
N ASP A 249 0.26 -7.51 -1.20
CA ASP A 249 -0.38 -8.80 -1.40
C ASP A 249 -0.79 -8.96 -2.87
N LEU A 250 -0.93 -10.21 -3.30
CA LEU A 250 -1.30 -10.57 -4.67
C LEU A 250 -2.08 -11.89 -4.67
N ALA A 251 -3.12 -11.95 -5.49
CA ALA A 251 -3.86 -13.16 -5.79
C ALA A 251 -4.08 -13.29 -7.30
N GLU A 252 -4.24 -14.52 -7.78
CA GLU A 252 -4.35 -14.85 -9.20
C GLU A 252 -5.53 -15.80 -9.43
N ASN A 253 -6.21 -15.66 -10.56
CA ASN A 253 -7.26 -16.58 -10.98
C ASN A 253 -6.72 -17.64 -11.96
N GLU A 254 -7.57 -18.57 -12.38
CA GLU A 254 -7.20 -19.68 -13.28
C GLU A 254 -6.80 -19.20 -14.69
N LYS A 255 -7.13 -17.96 -15.05
CA LYS A 255 -6.73 -17.34 -16.33
C LYS A 255 -5.39 -16.59 -16.25
N GLY A 256 -4.75 -16.56 -15.06
CA GLY A 256 -3.54 -15.80 -14.84
C GLY A 256 -3.75 -14.30 -14.61
N GLU A 257 -5.02 -13.84 -14.49
CA GLU A 257 -5.33 -12.46 -14.17
C GLU A 257 -5.01 -12.21 -12.69
N LYS A 258 -4.44 -11.03 -12.37
CA LYS A 258 -3.94 -10.71 -11.04
C LYS A 258 -4.77 -9.60 -10.39
N VAL A 259 -4.92 -9.74 -9.07
CA VAL A 259 -5.38 -8.66 -8.20
C VAL A 259 -4.36 -8.46 -7.08
N PHE A 260 -4.18 -7.22 -6.63
CA PHE A 260 -3.14 -6.88 -5.67
C PHE A 260 -3.57 -5.77 -4.71
N LEU A 261 -2.96 -5.75 -3.53
CA LEU A 261 -3.13 -4.70 -2.53
C LEU A 261 -1.95 -3.74 -2.57
N LEU A 262 -2.22 -2.47 -2.38
CA LEU A 262 -1.23 -1.41 -2.36
C LEU A 262 -1.09 -0.78 -0.98
N ALA A 263 0.16 -0.54 -0.57
CA ALA A 263 0.48 0.21 0.64
C ALA A 263 1.32 1.45 0.31
N GLN A 264 1.09 2.52 1.05
CA GLN A 264 1.88 3.75 1.00
C GLN A 264 1.94 4.47 2.33
N SER A 265 2.91 5.35 2.49
CA SER A 265 2.79 6.59 3.25
C SER A 265 2.68 7.77 2.27
N TYR A 266 2.62 9.02 2.76
CA TYR A 266 2.49 10.20 1.92
C TYR A 266 3.07 11.45 2.61
N MET A 267 3.03 12.59 1.91
CA MET A 267 3.37 13.90 2.46
C MET A 267 2.11 14.64 2.98
N PRO A 268 2.14 15.26 4.15
CA PRO A 268 3.17 15.18 5.20
C PRO A 268 3.36 13.76 5.71
N ALA A 269 4.51 13.47 6.39
CA ALA A 269 4.81 12.15 6.95
C ALA A 269 3.63 11.59 7.75
N GLN A 270 3.28 10.36 7.50
CA GLN A 270 2.09 9.72 8.04
C GLN A 270 2.26 8.21 8.14
N GLU A 271 1.38 7.56 8.86
CA GLU A 271 1.38 6.11 9.01
C GLU A 271 1.19 5.41 7.67
N THR A 272 1.84 4.27 7.52
CA THR A 272 1.66 3.39 6.35
C THR A 272 0.23 2.87 6.32
N GLN A 273 -0.41 2.93 5.16
CA GLN A 273 -1.82 2.62 4.97
C GLN A 273 -2.03 1.71 3.77
N ILE A 274 -3.03 0.84 3.84
CA ILE A 274 -3.51 0.04 2.72
C ILE A 274 -4.54 0.86 1.96
N LEU A 275 -4.32 1.04 0.67
CA LEU A 275 -5.14 1.92 -0.16
C LEU A 275 -6.50 1.31 -0.50
N LYS A 276 -7.52 2.17 -0.63
CA LYS A 276 -8.78 1.84 -1.28
C LYS A 276 -8.63 1.91 -2.79
N ASN A 277 -9.31 1.03 -3.49
CA ASN A 277 -9.50 1.16 -4.92
C ASN A 277 -10.77 2.00 -5.18
N ASN A 278 -10.60 3.31 -5.34
CA ASN A 278 -11.73 4.21 -5.61
C ASN A 278 -12.24 4.12 -7.05
N ASN A 279 -11.50 3.47 -7.95
CA ASN A 279 -11.90 3.29 -9.34
C ASN A 279 -12.82 2.07 -9.52
N ASP A 280 -12.75 1.11 -8.59
CA ASP A 280 -13.58 -0.08 -8.57
C ASP A 280 -13.98 -0.38 -7.10
N PRO A 281 -15.07 0.22 -6.61
CA PRO A 281 -15.53 0.01 -5.23
C PRO A 281 -15.91 -1.43 -4.91
N ASP A 282 -16.37 -2.20 -5.90
CA ASP A 282 -16.78 -3.60 -5.72
C ASP A 282 -15.56 -4.52 -5.52
N LEU A 283 -14.43 -4.16 -6.10
CA LEU A 283 -13.16 -4.86 -5.94
C LEU A 283 -12.34 -4.35 -4.76
N SER A 284 -12.60 -3.13 -4.28
CA SER A 284 -11.82 -2.46 -3.23
C SER A 284 -11.67 -3.32 -1.97
N PRO A 285 -10.46 -3.38 -1.36
CA PRO A 285 -9.25 -2.60 -1.66
C PRO A 285 -8.31 -3.21 -2.71
N TRP A 286 -8.72 -4.29 -3.37
CA TRP A 286 -7.93 -4.92 -4.42
C TRP A 286 -7.93 -4.09 -5.70
N TYR A 287 -6.77 -4.02 -6.34
CA TYR A 287 -6.58 -3.46 -7.67
C TYR A 287 -6.43 -4.58 -8.68
N SER A 288 -6.86 -4.39 -9.92
CA SER A 288 -6.66 -5.34 -11.02
C SER A 288 -5.47 -4.94 -11.88
N ASP A 289 -4.75 -5.93 -12.44
CA ASP A 289 -3.74 -5.73 -13.48
C ASP A 289 -4.36 -5.28 -14.82
N LYS A 290 -5.66 -5.46 -14.98
CA LYS A 290 -6.45 -4.87 -16.07
C LYS A 290 -6.71 -3.40 -15.79
N ILE A 291 -5.67 -2.58 -15.95
CA ILE A 291 -5.83 -1.14 -15.95
C ILE A 291 -6.58 -0.79 -17.22
N ALA A 292 -7.82 -0.30 -17.08
CA ALA A 292 -8.58 0.20 -18.22
C ALA A 292 -7.69 1.19 -18.98
N GLY A 293 -7.44 0.89 -20.25
CA GLY A 293 -6.58 1.66 -21.15
C GLY A 293 -7.20 3.01 -21.49
#